data_76ea015cd771f726d1388db3029ac0f8
#
_entry.id   76ea015cd771f726d1388db3029ac0f8
#
_cell.length_a   1.000
_cell.length_b   1.000
_cell.length_c   1.000
_cell.angle_alpha   90.00
_cell.angle_beta   90.00
_cell.angle_gamma   90.00
#
_symmetry.space_group_name_H-M   'P 1'
#
loop_
_entity.id
_entity.type
_entity.pdbx_description
1 polymer ?
#
loop_
_entity_poly.entity_id
_entity_poly.type
_entity_poly.pdbx_seq_one_letter_code
_entity_poly.pdbx_strand_id
1 'polypeptide(L)'
;MPTTLNTATHAGAASSSDPLQILQQVFGYTAFRGEQAAVVQQVVDGGDALVLMPTGGGKSLCYQVPAIARHRAGQGVTLVVSPLIALMHDQVGALDEAGVVSAFLNSSLEGDEARRVERELMAGRLVLLYAAPERILTPRFLAMLDSLHERGLFSLLAIDEAHCVSQWGHDFREEYLGLSQLHERFPDVPRIALTATADDHTRGDIIARLALTEARLFISSFDRPNIRYTIVEKDEAKRQLLRFLRDEHEGDAGIVYCQSRKKVEDTASWLAGEGLNALPYHAGLDAAMRRRHQDRFLREEGVVMVATIAFGMGIDKPDVRFVAHLDLPKNIEGYYQETGRGGRDGQPADAWMAYGLADVVNQRRMIDESEAGEEFKRLQRGKLEALLALAEAHDCRRVRLLTYFGEHSQACGNCDNCLQPPAVWDATDAARKALSCIYRCHQASGFSFGSGHLIDVLRGKLTDKVAQRGHDKLTTFGIGADIAEQQWRGVLRQLVALGHVLVEGEYNTLALADSARAVLRGEVPVLLRVASEAPRKTSRSRGSRSGTGGGRDKPPSLPLDEAGLARFAALKTWRAEVARAHNLPAYVVFHDATLAQMAREAPNDLDSLGGISGVGAKKLEAYGQALLGVLAQD
;
A
#
# COMPACT_ATOMS: atom_id res chain seq x y z
N MET A 1 -54.65 -48.94 -5.71
CA MET A 1 -53.84 -48.59 -4.53
C MET A 1 -52.97 -47.45 -4.94
N PRO A 2 -53.11 -46.25 -4.40
CA PRO A 2 -52.34 -45.10 -4.82
C PRO A 2 -51.02 -45.04 -4.03
N THR A 3 -49.95 -44.83 -4.77
CA THR A 3 -48.57 -44.63 -4.31
C THR A 3 -48.47 -43.23 -3.69
N THR A 4 -48.17 -43.17 -2.41
CA THR A 4 -47.92 -41.93 -1.66
C THR A 4 -46.60 -41.31 -2.08
N LEU A 5 -46.64 -40.14 -2.70
CA LEU A 5 -45.51 -39.23 -2.91
C LEU A 5 -45.09 -38.64 -1.54
N ASN A 6 -43.91 -38.99 -1.13
CA ASN A 6 -43.26 -38.44 0.06
C ASN A 6 -42.70 -37.07 -0.29
N THR A 7 -43.41 -36.00 0.05
CA THR A 7 -42.93 -34.62 -0.03
C THR A 7 -42.02 -34.39 1.17
N ALA A 8 -40.71 -34.56 0.98
CA ALA A 8 -39.70 -34.06 1.91
C ALA A 8 -39.74 -32.53 1.83
N THR A 9 -40.36 -31.92 2.81
CA THR A 9 -40.27 -30.50 3.11
C THR A 9 -38.83 -30.18 3.50
N HIS A 10 -38.07 -29.57 2.58
CA HIS A 10 -36.87 -28.83 2.95
C HIS A 10 -37.31 -27.69 3.87
N ALA A 11 -37.21 -27.89 5.19
CA ALA A 11 -37.24 -26.81 6.14
C ALA A 11 -36.03 -25.91 5.84
N GLY A 12 -36.29 -24.72 5.29
CA GLY A 12 -35.29 -23.70 5.10
C GLY A 12 -34.66 -23.39 6.47
N ALA A 13 -33.38 -23.71 6.61
CA ALA A 13 -32.59 -23.22 7.73
C ALA A 13 -32.69 -21.71 7.70
N ALA A 14 -33.30 -21.10 8.72
CA ALA A 14 -33.34 -19.66 8.90
C ALA A 14 -31.88 -19.18 8.88
N SER A 15 -31.51 -18.38 7.87
CA SER A 15 -30.13 -17.93 7.71
C SER A 15 -29.81 -17.04 8.94
N SER A 16 -28.88 -17.49 9.77
CA SER A 16 -28.48 -16.79 10.99
C SER A 16 -28.00 -15.37 10.68
N SER A 17 -28.40 -14.43 11.51
CA SER A 17 -27.86 -13.06 11.52
C SER A 17 -26.64 -12.90 12.45
N ASP A 18 -26.17 -14.00 13.08
CA ASP A 18 -24.96 -13.99 13.91
C ASP A 18 -23.72 -13.69 13.08
N PRO A 19 -22.95 -12.64 13.44
CA PRO A 19 -21.77 -12.21 12.67
C PRO A 19 -20.70 -13.29 12.50
N LEU A 20 -20.45 -14.12 13.52
CA LEU A 20 -19.44 -15.17 13.43
C LEU A 20 -19.89 -16.27 12.46
N GLN A 21 -21.16 -16.65 12.48
CA GLN A 21 -21.70 -17.62 11.54
C GLN A 21 -21.68 -17.08 10.09
N ILE A 22 -21.97 -15.78 9.91
CA ILE A 22 -21.85 -15.14 8.59
C ILE A 22 -20.39 -15.19 8.11
N LEU A 23 -19.43 -14.85 8.98
CA LEU A 23 -18.00 -14.91 8.66
C LEU A 23 -17.60 -16.33 8.20
N GLN A 24 -18.07 -17.35 8.90
CA GLN A 24 -17.76 -18.75 8.59
C GLN A 24 -18.46 -19.25 7.33
N GLN A 25 -19.76 -19.05 7.21
CA GLN A 25 -20.57 -19.61 6.13
C GLN A 25 -20.39 -18.89 4.79
N VAL A 26 -20.29 -17.55 4.83
CA VAL A 26 -20.19 -16.73 3.61
C VAL A 26 -18.75 -16.59 3.17
N PHE A 27 -17.86 -16.22 4.09
CA PHE A 27 -16.47 -15.90 3.75
C PHE A 27 -15.48 -17.05 4.03
N GLY A 28 -15.91 -18.10 4.75
CA GLY A 28 -15.09 -19.27 5.06
C GLY A 28 -13.99 -19.03 6.08
N TYR A 29 -14.02 -17.92 6.84
CA TYR A 29 -13.05 -17.65 7.89
C TYR A 29 -13.53 -18.18 9.24
N THR A 30 -12.66 -18.85 9.98
CA THR A 30 -13.02 -19.48 11.26
C THR A 30 -13.18 -18.49 12.41
N ALA A 31 -12.49 -17.34 12.36
CA ALA A 31 -12.52 -16.32 13.40
C ALA A 31 -12.22 -14.92 12.84
N PHE A 32 -12.70 -13.91 13.52
CA PHE A 32 -12.29 -12.51 13.30
C PHE A 32 -10.84 -12.27 13.72
N ARG A 33 -10.17 -11.31 13.09
CA ARG A 33 -8.79 -10.91 13.40
C ARG A 33 -8.78 -9.61 14.20
N GLY A 34 -7.92 -9.54 15.22
CA GLY A 34 -7.74 -8.32 16.02
C GLY A 34 -9.07 -7.71 16.47
N GLU A 35 -9.28 -6.43 16.21
CA GLU A 35 -10.47 -5.68 16.62
C GLU A 35 -11.71 -5.91 15.73
N GLN A 36 -11.63 -6.73 14.67
CA GLN A 36 -12.75 -6.92 13.73
C GLN A 36 -14.06 -7.33 14.42
N ALA A 37 -14.00 -8.25 15.40
CA ALA A 37 -15.20 -8.70 16.13
C ALA A 37 -15.88 -7.55 16.85
N ALA A 38 -15.12 -6.70 17.54
CA ALA A 38 -15.63 -5.55 18.29
C ALA A 38 -16.20 -4.48 17.35
N VAL A 39 -15.55 -4.23 16.20
CA VAL A 39 -16.04 -3.31 15.15
C VAL A 39 -17.37 -3.81 14.59
N VAL A 40 -17.42 -5.08 14.18
CA VAL A 40 -18.61 -5.71 13.59
C VAL A 40 -19.78 -5.66 14.58
N GLN A 41 -19.55 -5.99 15.86
CA GLN A 41 -20.58 -5.96 16.87
C GLN A 41 -21.11 -4.51 17.12
N GLN A 42 -20.21 -3.52 17.21
CA GLN A 42 -20.58 -2.11 17.37
C GLN A 42 -21.56 -1.65 16.27
N VAL A 43 -21.26 -2.02 15.00
CA VAL A 43 -22.07 -1.63 13.85
C VAL A 43 -23.39 -2.42 13.77
N VAL A 44 -23.36 -3.72 14.10
CA VAL A 44 -24.59 -4.55 14.14
C VAL A 44 -25.56 -4.02 15.19
N ASP A 45 -25.05 -3.56 16.34
CA ASP A 45 -25.84 -2.97 17.42
C ASP A 45 -26.34 -1.55 17.10
N GLY A 46 -25.97 -0.99 15.94
CA GLY A 46 -26.43 0.31 15.47
C GLY A 46 -25.59 1.50 15.94
N GLY A 47 -24.37 1.26 16.45
CA GLY A 47 -23.44 2.32 16.84
C GLY A 47 -22.54 2.77 15.70
N ASP A 48 -22.13 4.05 15.75
CA ASP A 48 -21.13 4.61 14.84
C ASP A 48 -19.72 4.11 15.17
N ALA A 49 -18.88 3.96 14.14
CA ALA A 49 -17.50 3.53 14.29
C ALA A 49 -16.54 4.29 13.35
N LEU A 50 -15.37 4.66 13.86
CA LEU A 50 -14.22 5.08 13.06
C LEU A 50 -13.12 4.02 13.19
N VAL A 51 -12.72 3.42 12.06
CA VAL A 51 -11.81 2.27 12.02
C VAL A 51 -10.54 2.64 11.28
N LEU A 52 -9.41 2.61 12.00
CA LEU A 52 -8.08 2.71 11.45
C LEU A 52 -7.46 1.32 11.43
N MET A 53 -7.23 0.78 10.23
CA MET A 53 -6.74 -0.58 10.06
C MET A 53 -5.85 -0.65 8.82
N PRO A 54 -4.68 -1.31 8.88
CA PRO A 54 -3.73 -1.35 7.77
C PRO A 54 -4.33 -1.94 6.51
N THR A 55 -3.73 -1.63 5.37
CA THR A 55 -4.06 -2.28 4.10
C THR A 55 -3.81 -3.79 4.24
N GLY A 56 -4.76 -4.62 3.79
CA GLY A 56 -4.73 -6.08 3.99
C GLY A 56 -5.21 -6.54 5.38
N GLY A 57 -5.58 -5.63 6.28
CA GLY A 57 -6.13 -5.95 7.61
C GLY A 57 -7.58 -6.45 7.60
N GLY A 58 -8.24 -6.51 6.44
CA GLY A 58 -9.62 -6.98 6.31
C GLY A 58 -10.67 -5.92 6.64
N LYS A 59 -10.40 -4.64 6.34
CA LYS A 59 -11.35 -3.52 6.54
C LYS A 59 -12.73 -3.79 5.93
N SER A 60 -12.78 -4.38 4.74
CA SER A 60 -14.05 -4.64 4.03
C SER A 60 -14.99 -5.54 4.82
N LEU A 61 -14.47 -6.53 5.55
CA LEU A 61 -15.28 -7.41 6.41
C LEU A 61 -15.97 -6.65 7.55
N CYS A 62 -15.38 -5.53 8.00
CA CYS A 62 -15.93 -4.71 9.09
C CYS A 62 -17.25 -4.02 8.71
N TYR A 63 -17.56 -3.87 7.42
CA TYR A 63 -18.88 -3.40 6.97
C TYR A 63 -19.66 -4.47 6.20
N GLN A 64 -19.01 -5.42 5.53
CA GLN A 64 -19.69 -6.47 4.77
C GLN A 64 -20.44 -7.46 5.68
N VAL A 65 -19.82 -7.90 6.78
CA VAL A 65 -20.47 -8.80 7.74
C VAL A 65 -21.67 -8.12 8.42
N PRO A 66 -21.56 -6.88 8.95
CA PRO A 66 -22.72 -6.13 9.45
C PRO A 66 -23.81 -5.92 8.40
N ALA A 67 -23.43 -5.60 7.15
CA ALA A 67 -24.39 -5.43 6.06
C ALA A 67 -25.27 -6.67 5.85
N ILE A 68 -24.63 -7.85 5.83
CA ILE A 68 -25.34 -9.13 5.67
C ILE A 68 -26.20 -9.43 6.90
N ALA A 69 -25.69 -9.21 8.12
CA ALA A 69 -26.41 -9.45 9.36
C ALA A 69 -27.68 -8.58 9.44
N ARG A 70 -27.55 -7.28 9.19
CA ARG A 70 -28.63 -6.30 9.23
C ARG A 70 -29.64 -6.52 8.11
N HIS A 71 -29.19 -6.88 6.90
CA HIS A 71 -30.10 -7.23 5.80
C HIS A 71 -30.93 -8.49 6.12
N ARG A 72 -30.31 -9.54 6.69
CA ARG A 72 -31.02 -10.76 7.12
C ARG A 72 -32.01 -10.48 8.26
N ALA A 73 -31.75 -9.46 9.07
CA ALA A 73 -32.67 -8.95 10.07
C ALA A 73 -33.79 -8.06 9.49
N GLY A 74 -33.87 -7.88 8.19
CA GLY A 74 -34.90 -7.09 7.50
C GLY A 74 -34.67 -5.58 7.53
N GLN A 75 -33.47 -5.12 7.89
CA GLN A 75 -33.15 -3.67 8.02
C GLN A 75 -32.76 -3.00 6.69
N GLY A 76 -32.69 -3.76 5.59
CA GLY A 76 -32.50 -3.21 4.24
C GLY A 76 -31.03 -3.21 3.76
N VAL A 77 -30.70 -2.23 2.93
CA VAL A 77 -29.43 -2.12 2.20
C VAL A 77 -28.38 -1.34 2.96
N THR A 78 -27.12 -1.73 2.80
CA THR A 78 -25.95 -0.94 3.19
C THR A 78 -25.43 -0.15 2.01
N LEU A 79 -25.29 1.17 2.15
CA LEU A 79 -24.62 2.03 1.17
C LEU A 79 -23.13 2.12 1.52
N VAL A 80 -22.28 1.78 0.56
CA VAL A 80 -20.82 1.90 0.69
C VAL A 80 -20.31 3.02 -0.23
N VAL A 81 -19.81 4.09 0.38
CA VAL A 81 -19.14 5.17 -0.33
C VAL A 81 -17.72 4.74 -0.62
N SER A 82 -17.32 4.68 -1.88
CA SER A 82 -15.96 4.36 -2.30
C SER A 82 -15.48 5.33 -3.38
N PRO A 83 -14.22 5.80 -3.33
CA PRO A 83 -13.73 6.77 -4.30
C PRO A 83 -13.25 6.13 -5.61
N LEU A 84 -13.32 4.81 -5.76
CA LEU A 84 -12.59 4.08 -6.78
C LEU A 84 -13.45 3.06 -7.52
N ILE A 85 -13.66 3.32 -8.80
CA ILE A 85 -14.46 2.45 -9.69
C ILE A 85 -13.89 1.01 -9.74
N ALA A 86 -12.57 0.86 -9.88
CA ALA A 86 -11.94 -0.45 -9.95
C ALA A 86 -12.16 -1.28 -8.67
N LEU A 87 -12.03 -0.64 -7.50
CA LEU A 87 -12.26 -1.31 -6.21
C LEU A 87 -13.72 -1.77 -6.06
N MET A 88 -14.68 -0.95 -6.51
CA MET A 88 -16.10 -1.34 -6.49
C MET A 88 -16.35 -2.61 -7.30
N HIS A 89 -15.75 -2.72 -8.50
CA HIS A 89 -15.87 -3.92 -9.35
C HIS A 89 -15.31 -5.16 -8.65
N ASP A 90 -14.11 -5.05 -8.08
CA ASP A 90 -13.45 -6.17 -7.40
C ASP A 90 -14.25 -6.62 -6.16
N GLN A 91 -14.75 -5.67 -5.37
CA GLN A 91 -15.55 -5.96 -4.16
C GLN A 91 -16.89 -6.62 -4.52
N VAL A 92 -17.60 -6.09 -5.53
CA VAL A 92 -18.88 -6.67 -5.98
C VAL A 92 -18.66 -8.07 -6.56
N GLY A 93 -17.60 -8.26 -7.38
CA GLY A 93 -17.26 -9.58 -7.92
C GLY A 93 -16.95 -10.62 -6.83
N ALA A 94 -16.20 -10.22 -5.80
CA ALA A 94 -15.89 -11.10 -4.66
C ALA A 94 -17.15 -11.44 -3.82
N LEU A 95 -18.05 -10.49 -3.65
CA LEU A 95 -19.33 -10.71 -2.93
C LEU A 95 -20.29 -11.61 -3.73
N ASP A 96 -20.34 -11.47 -5.06
CA ASP A 96 -21.14 -12.35 -5.92
C ASP A 96 -20.66 -13.80 -5.83
N GLU A 97 -19.35 -14.03 -5.89
CA GLU A 97 -18.74 -15.35 -5.66
C GLU A 97 -19.02 -15.90 -4.24
N ALA A 98 -19.19 -15.03 -3.26
CA ALA A 98 -19.59 -15.40 -1.90
C ALA A 98 -21.12 -15.59 -1.75
N GLY A 99 -21.92 -15.34 -2.80
CA GLY A 99 -23.38 -15.47 -2.78
C GLY A 99 -24.11 -14.28 -2.16
N VAL A 100 -23.48 -13.12 -2.09
CA VAL A 100 -24.07 -11.91 -1.52
C VAL A 100 -24.53 -10.98 -2.65
N VAL A 101 -25.81 -10.65 -2.68
CA VAL A 101 -26.39 -9.79 -3.71
C VAL A 101 -25.92 -8.35 -3.53
N SER A 102 -25.01 -7.93 -4.37
CA SER A 102 -24.43 -6.58 -4.32
C SER A 102 -24.35 -5.95 -5.72
N ALA A 103 -24.27 -4.63 -5.76
CA ALA A 103 -24.13 -3.88 -7.00
C ALA A 103 -23.27 -2.63 -6.78
N PHE A 104 -22.89 -1.96 -7.87
CA PHE A 104 -22.27 -0.65 -7.81
C PHE A 104 -22.97 0.35 -8.73
N LEU A 105 -22.87 1.65 -8.38
CA LEU A 105 -23.34 2.77 -9.20
C LEU A 105 -22.22 3.81 -9.33
N ASN A 106 -21.65 3.92 -10.51
CA ASN A 106 -20.61 4.89 -10.86
C ASN A 106 -20.77 5.38 -12.31
N SER A 107 -19.86 6.22 -12.77
CA SER A 107 -19.89 6.82 -14.11
C SER A 107 -19.56 5.85 -15.26
N SER A 108 -19.14 4.62 -14.98
CA SER A 108 -18.79 3.64 -16.02
C SER A 108 -19.97 2.80 -16.49
N LEU A 109 -21.11 2.82 -15.77
CA LEU A 109 -22.30 2.05 -16.13
C LEU A 109 -23.09 2.70 -17.26
N GLU A 110 -23.57 1.87 -18.19
CA GLU A 110 -24.53 2.29 -19.20
C GLU A 110 -25.90 2.61 -18.56
N GLY A 111 -26.67 3.50 -19.20
CA GLY A 111 -27.92 4.00 -18.63
C GLY A 111 -28.96 2.91 -18.29
N ASP A 112 -29.01 1.81 -19.06
CA ASP A 112 -29.94 0.70 -18.81
C ASP A 112 -29.52 -0.15 -17.60
N GLU A 113 -28.23 -0.37 -17.45
CA GLU A 113 -27.67 -1.10 -16.33
C GLU A 113 -27.84 -0.31 -15.03
N ALA A 114 -27.55 0.99 -15.04
CA ALA A 114 -27.78 1.86 -13.90
C ALA A 114 -29.26 1.84 -13.47
N ARG A 115 -30.21 1.91 -14.43
CA ARG A 115 -31.65 1.80 -14.13
C ARG A 115 -32.04 0.44 -13.56
N ARG A 116 -31.37 -0.65 -13.97
CA ARG A 116 -31.59 -1.97 -13.38
C ARG A 116 -31.16 -1.99 -11.91
N VAL A 117 -29.97 -1.51 -11.62
CA VAL A 117 -29.44 -1.43 -10.23
C VAL A 117 -30.34 -0.57 -9.35
N GLU A 118 -30.79 0.61 -9.83
CA GLU A 118 -31.72 1.47 -9.11
C GLU A 118 -33.06 0.75 -8.78
N ARG A 119 -33.60 -0.07 -9.71
CA ARG A 119 -34.81 -0.87 -9.45
C ARG A 119 -34.58 -1.96 -8.39
N GLU A 120 -33.44 -2.67 -8.43
CA GLU A 120 -33.06 -3.68 -7.44
C GLU A 120 -32.90 -3.05 -6.05
N LEU A 121 -32.28 -1.86 -5.98
CA LEU A 121 -32.14 -1.06 -4.78
C LEU A 121 -33.50 -0.72 -4.18
N MET A 122 -34.38 -0.11 -4.98
CA MET A 122 -35.71 0.31 -4.52
C MET A 122 -36.63 -0.87 -4.16
N ALA A 123 -36.37 -2.05 -4.71
CA ALA A 123 -37.07 -3.28 -4.34
C ALA A 123 -36.53 -3.92 -3.03
N GLY A 124 -35.46 -3.38 -2.43
CA GLY A 124 -34.85 -3.91 -1.22
C GLY A 124 -34.13 -5.26 -1.40
N ARG A 125 -33.74 -5.60 -2.64
CA ARG A 125 -33.07 -6.88 -2.95
C ARG A 125 -31.56 -6.86 -2.79
N LEU A 126 -30.96 -5.67 -2.74
CA LEU A 126 -29.50 -5.52 -2.54
C LEU A 126 -29.15 -5.60 -1.05
N VAL A 127 -28.10 -6.34 -0.72
CA VAL A 127 -27.46 -6.32 0.59
C VAL A 127 -26.51 -5.12 0.69
N LEU A 128 -25.68 -4.91 -0.33
CA LEU A 128 -24.75 -3.77 -0.42
C LEU A 128 -24.88 -3.06 -1.78
N LEU A 129 -24.82 -1.73 -1.72
CA LEU A 129 -24.65 -0.89 -2.88
C LEU A 129 -23.38 -0.06 -2.75
N TYR A 130 -22.42 -0.26 -3.62
CA TYR A 130 -21.23 0.61 -3.73
C TYR A 130 -21.54 1.79 -4.63
N ALA A 131 -21.24 3.01 -4.19
CA ALA A 131 -21.46 4.20 -5.00
C ALA A 131 -20.32 5.23 -4.82
N ALA A 132 -20.04 5.94 -5.91
CA ALA A 132 -19.11 7.05 -5.87
C ALA A 132 -19.74 8.28 -5.19
N PRO A 133 -18.97 9.09 -4.43
CA PRO A 133 -19.52 10.20 -3.64
C PRO A 133 -20.28 11.22 -4.51
N GLU A 134 -19.79 11.53 -5.72
CA GLU A 134 -20.46 12.43 -6.65
C GLU A 134 -21.83 11.91 -7.13
N ARG A 135 -22.01 10.58 -7.13
CA ARG A 135 -23.31 9.97 -7.48
C ARG A 135 -24.30 10.07 -6.33
N ILE A 136 -23.83 9.83 -5.11
CA ILE A 136 -24.66 9.79 -3.90
C ILE A 136 -25.29 11.17 -3.63
N LEU A 137 -24.52 12.23 -3.85
CA LEU A 137 -24.95 13.61 -3.56
C LEU A 137 -25.85 14.21 -4.64
N THR A 138 -26.22 13.46 -5.68
CA THR A 138 -27.20 13.95 -6.67
C THR A 138 -28.61 14.01 -6.07
N PRO A 139 -29.42 15.06 -6.39
CA PRO A 139 -30.77 15.19 -5.86
C PRO A 139 -31.66 13.96 -6.09
N ARG A 140 -31.50 13.30 -7.25
CA ARG A 140 -32.24 12.08 -7.60
C ARG A 140 -31.87 10.92 -6.67
N PHE A 141 -30.57 10.73 -6.39
CA PHE A 141 -30.13 9.62 -5.54
C PHE A 141 -30.52 9.88 -4.07
N LEU A 142 -30.41 11.12 -3.60
CA LEU A 142 -30.86 11.50 -2.27
C LEU A 142 -32.36 11.22 -2.07
N ALA A 143 -33.20 11.54 -3.05
CA ALA A 143 -34.63 11.21 -2.99
C ALA A 143 -34.90 9.69 -2.95
N MET A 144 -34.06 8.88 -3.56
CA MET A 144 -34.13 7.41 -3.44
C MET A 144 -33.75 6.95 -2.03
N LEU A 145 -32.72 7.54 -1.42
CA LEU A 145 -32.34 7.24 -0.04
C LEU A 145 -33.45 7.65 0.95
N ASP A 146 -34.11 8.80 0.75
CA ASP A 146 -35.28 9.20 1.55
C ASP A 146 -36.37 8.13 1.54
N SER A 147 -36.75 7.69 0.34
CA SER A 147 -37.77 6.65 0.18
C SER A 147 -37.37 5.31 0.81
N LEU A 148 -36.09 4.93 0.76
CA LEU A 148 -35.58 3.74 1.43
C LEU A 148 -35.61 3.90 2.95
N HIS A 149 -35.21 5.06 3.45
CA HIS A 149 -35.20 5.38 4.88
C HIS A 149 -36.61 5.38 5.47
N GLU A 150 -37.58 6.06 4.82
CA GLU A 150 -38.98 6.07 5.21
C GLU A 150 -39.61 4.66 5.30
N ARG A 151 -39.11 3.74 4.49
CA ARG A 151 -39.54 2.33 4.45
C ARG A 151 -38.78 1.44 5.41
N GLY A 152 -37.80 1.97 6.19
CA GLY A 152 -36.92 1.19 7.06
C GLY A 152 -35.96 0.26 6.31
N LEU A 153 -35.60 0.60 5.05
CA LEU A 153 -34.76 -0.19 4.17
C LEU A 153 -33.36 0.43 3.94
N PHE A 154 -32.99 1.47 4.65
CA PHE A 154 -31.63 2.05 4.65
C PHE A 154 -30.92 1.70 5.95
N SER A 155 -30.06 0.71 5.90
CA SER A 155 -29.56 -0.01 7.06
C SER A 155 -28.26 0.55 7.65
N LEU A 156 -27.31 0.93 6.82
CA LEU A 156 -25.94 1.30 7.24
C LEU A 156 -25.30 2.18 6.17
N LEU A 157 -24.53 3.17 6.60
CA LEU A 157 -23.65 3.96 5.73
C LEU A 157 -22.19 3.62 6.05
N ALA A 158 -21.50 2.98 5.09
CA ALA A 158 -20.07 2.71 5.17
C ALA A 158 -19.30 3.72 4.31
N ILE A 159 -18.29 4.40 4.87
CA ILE A 159 -17.47 5.39 4.19
C ILE A 159 -16.05 4.79 4.11
N ASP A 160 -15.72 4.22 2.96
CA ASP A 160 -14.39 3.67 2.72
C ASP A 160 -13.41 4.78 2.31
N GLU A 161 -12.13 4.57 2.60
CA GLU A 161 -11.05 5.56 2.41
C GLU A 161 -11.39 6.94 3.00
N ALA A 162 -11.91 6.95 4.24
CA ALA A 162 -12.40 8.15 4.91
C ALA A 162 -11.38 9.29 5.00
N HIS A 163 -10.06 8.99 4.87
CA HIS A 163 -9.02 10.02 4.79
C HIS A 163 -9.18 10.97 3.59
N CYS A 164 -9.97 10.58 2.58
CA CYS A 164 -10.28 11.44 1.43
C CYS A 164 -11.08 12.70 1.81
N VAL A 165 -11.73 12.73 2.98
CA VAL A 165 -12.44 13.94 3.47
C VAL A 165 -11.49 15.01 3.97
N SER A 166 -10.25 14.64 4.32
CA SER A 166 -9.27 15.53 4.92
C SER A 166 -8.36 16.15 3.87
N GLN A 167 -8.25 17.48 3.87
CA GLN A 167 -7.26 18.21 3.07
C GLN A 167 -5.82 17.87 3.48
N TRP A 168 -5.63 17.38 4.70
CA TRP A 168 -4.35 16.96 5.26
C TRP A 168 -3.99 15.53 4.90
N GLY A 169 -4.97 14.75 4.40
CA GLY A 169 -4.78 13.40 3.89
C GLY A 169 -3.92 13.36 2.61
N HIS A 170 -3.45 12.20 2.26
CA HIS A 170 -2.61 12.02 1.06
C HIS A 170 -3.40 12.03 -0.27
N ASP A 171 -4.74 11.84 -0.22
CA ASP A 171 -5.65 11.82 -1.39
C ASP A 171 -6.96 12.55 -1.05
N PHE A 172 -6.89 13.86 -0.90
CA PHE A 172 -8.07 14.69 -0.66
C PHE A 172 -9.02 14.69 -1.86
N ARG A 173 -10.32 14.55 -1.59
CA ARG A 173 -11.40 14.62 -2.58
C ARG A 173 -12.52 15.52 -2.08
N GLU A 174 -12.78 16.59 -2.81
CA GLU A 174 -13.76 17.61 -2.44
C GLU A 174 -15.17 17.01 -2.27
N GLU A 175 -15.51 15.99 -3.07
CA GLU A 175 -16.81 15.33 -3.04
C GLU A 175 -17.08 14.64 -1.69
N TYR A 176 -16.03 14.24 -0.95
CA TYR A 176 -16.19 13.66 0.38
C TYR A 176 -16.68 14.66 1.44
N LEU A 177 -16.45 15.97 1.24
CA LEU A 177 -16.95 17.00 2.16
C LEU A 177 -18.47 17.03 2.24
N GLY A 178 -19.15 16.70 1.15
CA GLY A 178 -20.60 16.66 1.11
C GLY A 178 -21.23 15.49 1.85
N LEU A 179 -20.45 14.50 2.29
CA LEU A 179 -20.98 13.29 2.96
C LEU A 179 -21.54 13.59 4.37
N SER A 180 -21.14 14.69 5.02
CA SER A 180 -21.73 15.14 6.29
C SER A 180 -23.23 15.35 6.21
N GLN A 181 -23.75 15.80 5.06
CA GLN A 181 -25.18 16.01 4.82
C GLN A 181 -25.99 14.73 4.97
N LEU A 182 -25.39 13.56 4.74
CA LEU A 182 -26.09 12.27 4.92
C LEU A 182 -26.41 12.01 6.40
N HIS A 183 -25.54 12.44 7.32
CA HIS A 183 -25.83 12.32 8.74
C HIS A 183 -26.95 13.25 9.20
N GLU A 184 -26.95 14.49 8.72
CA GLU A 184 -28.03 15.45 9.03
C GLU A 184 -29.38 14.94 8.51
N ARG A 185 -29.38 14.24 7.36
CA ARG A 185 -30.59 13.73 6.71
C ARG A 185 -31.07 12.42 7.29
N PHE A 186 -30.15 11.55 7.75
CA PHE A 186 -30.42 10.19 8.25
C PHE A 186 -29.70 9.97 9.59
N PRO A 187 -30.10 10.70 10.66
CA PRO A 187 -29.35 10.69 11.93
C PRO A 187 -29.42 9.36 12.69
N ASP A 188 -30.43 8.54 12.40
CA ASP A 188 -30.66 7.21 12.99
C ASP A 188 -29.97 6.06 12.23
N VAL A 189 -29.42 6.33 11.05
CA VAL A 189 -28.67 5.34 10.28
C VAL A 189 -27.23 5.27 10.80
N PRO A 190 -26.77 4.11 11.32
CA PRO A 190 -25.41 3.97 11.82
C PRO A 190 -24.39 4.14 10.70
N ARG A 191 -23.19 4.59 11.08
CA ARG A 191 -22.10 4.88 10.14
C ARG A 191 -20.83 4.18 10.57
N ILE A 192 -20.11 3.67 9.56
CA ILE A 192 -18.75 3.21 9.76
C ILE A 192 -17.84 3.91 8.76
N ALA A 193 -16.83 4.62 9.25
CA ALA A 193 -15.79 5.24 8.44
C ALA A 193 -14.49 4.42 8.59
N LEU A 194 -13.84 4.11 7.47
CA LEU A 194 -12.67 3.24 7.47
C LEU A 194 -11.53 3.90 6.68
N THR A 195 -10.31 3.77 7.21
CA THR A 195 -9.10 4.19 6.50
C THR A 195 -7.90 3.32 6.87
N ALA A 196 -6.92 3.25 5.96
CA ALA A 196 -5.65 2.56 6.22
C ALA A 196 -4.61 3.50 6.86
N THR A 197 -4.75 4.81 6.69
CA THR A 197 -3.73 5.81 7.06
C THR A 197 -4.42 7.07 7.57
N ALA A 198 -4.19 7.42 8.81
CA ALA A 198 -4.52 8.72 9.35
C ALA A 198 -3.61 9.00 10.55
N ASP A 199 -2.80 10.05 10.45
CA ASP A 199 -2.14 10.63 11.62
C ASP A 199 -3.17 11.30 12.55
N ASP A 200 -2.76 11.75 13.71
CA ASP A 200 -3.67 12.35 14.72
C ASP A 200 -4.43 13.56 14.16
N HIS A 201 -3.78 14.33 13.29
CA HIS A 201 -4.38 15.52 12.67
C HIS A 201 -5.46 15.13 11.65
N THR A 202 -5.14 14.21 10.74
CA THR A 202 -6.08 13.67 9.75
C THR A 202 -7.26 12.99 10.43
N ARG A 203 -7.01 12.26 11.52
CA ARG A 203 -8.06 11.61 12.32
C ARG A 203 -9.03 12.63 12.94
N GLY A 204 -8.50 13.70 13.53
CA GLY A 204 -9.32 14.78 14.06
C GLY A 204 -10.20 15.44 13.00
N ASP A 205 -9.63 15.67 11.81
CA ASP A 205 -10.35 16.23 10.67
C ASP A 205 -11.45 15.28 10.13
N ILE A 206 -11.19 13.97 10.05
CA ILE A 206 -12.21 12.96 9.70
C ILE A 206 -13.38 13.00 10.67
N ILE A 207 -13.10 12.99 11.99
CA ILE A 207 -14.13 13.03 13.03
C ILE A 207 -14.99 14.29 12.90
N ALA A 208 -14.35 15.45 12.74
CA ALA A 208 -15.04 16.73 12.63
C ALA A 208 -15.89 16.82 11.35
N ARG A 209 -15.32 16.49 10.19
CA ARG A 209 -15.95 16.66 8.87
C ARG A 209 -17.04 15.63 8.58
N LEU A 210 -16.94 14.43 9.13
CA LEU A 210 -17.99 13.40 9.00
C LEU A 210 -18.93 13.36 10.20
N ALA A 211 -18.84 14.33 11.13
CA ALA A 211 -19.65 14.41 12.34
C ALA A 211 -19.64 13.09 13.17
N LEU A 212 -18.47 12.49 13.36
CA LEU A 212 -18.27 11.21 14.05
C LEU A 212 -17.82 11.40 15.52
N THR A 213 -18.26 12.47 16.19
CA THR A 213 -17.84 12.81 17.56
C THR A 213 -18.22 11.75 18.59
N GLU A 214 -19.36 11.08 18.40
CA GLU A 214 -19.85 9.99 19.26
C GLU A 214 -19.45 8.59 18.76
N ALA A 215 -18.74 8.51 17.63
CA ALA A 215 -18.32 7.23 17.06
C ALA A 215 -17.26 6.57 17.94
N ARG A 216 -17.38 5.26 18.12
CA ARG A 216 -16.32 4.49 18.77
C ARG A 216 -15.11 4.38 17.86
N LEU A 217 -13.94 4.75 18.39
CA LEU A 217 -12.68 4.70 17.69
C LEU A 217 -12.01 3.32 17.88
N PHE A 218 -11.66 2.69 16.75
CA PHE A 218 -10.91 1.44 16.71
C PHE A 218 -9.61 1.66 15.94
N ILE A 219 -8.48 1.45 16.59
CA ILE A 219 -7.17 1.58 15.98
C ILE A 219 -6.47 0.22 16.08
N SER A 220 -6.32 -0.43 14.93
CA SER A 220 -5.50 -1.65 14.84
C SER A 220 -4.04 -1.27 14.63
N SER A 221 -3.13 -2.16 15.02
CA SER A 221 -1.71 -1.98 14.75
C SER A 221 -1.46 -1.75 13.26
N PHE A 222 -0.58 -0.79 12.94
CA PHE A 222 -0.09 -0.52 11.59
C PHE A 222 1.02 -1.49 11.17
N ASP A 223 1.42 -2.40 12.04
CA ASP A 223 2.51 -3.33 11.74
C ASP A 223 2.11 -4.34 10.65
N ARG A 224 3.05 -4.53 9.73
CA ARG A 224 3.00 -5.55 8.68
C ARG A 224 4.25 -6.41 8.80
N PRO A 225 4.26 -7.39 9.74
CA PRO A 225 5.45 -8.17 10.05
C PRO A 225 5.97 -9.00 8.86
N ASN A 226 5.10 -9.31 7.91
CA ASN A 226 5.46 -10.03 6.69
C ASN A 226 6.14 -9.18 5.61
N ILE A 227 6.21 -7.85 5.76
CA ILE A 227 6.90 -6.97 4.79
C ILE A 227 8.32 -6.69 5.28
N ARG A 228 9.32 -7.02 4.47
CA ARG A 228 10.72 -6.68 4.71
C ARG A 228 11.04 -5.34 4.07
N TYR A 229 11.49 -4.36 4.85
CA TYR A 229 11.88 -3.04 4.34
C TYR A 229 13.38 -3.00 4.02
N THR A 230 13.72 -2.58 2.81
CA THR A 230 15.11 -2.41 2.33
C THR A 230 15.24 -1.07 1.61
N ILE A 231 16.15 -0.21 2.06
CA ILE A 231 16.40 1.11 1.46
C ILE A 231 17.86 1.24 1.10
N VAL A 232 18.14 1.48 -0.18
CA VAL A 232 19.49 1.57 -0.72
C VAL A 232 19.79 2.96 -1.28
N GLU A 233 21.05 3.36 -1.24
CA GLU A 233 21.52 4.57 -1.92
C GLU A 233 21.44 4.36 -3.44
N LYS A 234 20.90 5.35 -4.14
CA LYS A 234 20.71 5.30 -5.60
C LYS A 234 22.03 5.40 -6.33
N ASP A 235 22.43 4.30 -6.95
CA ASP A 235 23.58 4.19 -7.82
C ASP A 235 23.22 3.24 -8.97
N GLU A 236 23.07 3.75 -10.21
CA GLU A 236 22.54 2.99 -11.36
C GLU A 236 21.21 2.24 -11.02
N ALA A 237 20.21 2.98 -10.55
CA ALA A 237 18.98 2.44 -9.94
C ALA A 237 18.30 1.32 -10.75
N LYS A 238 18.31 1.39 -12.10
CA LYS A 238 17.75 0.32 -12.94
C LYS A 238 18.50 -0.99 -12.77
N ARG A 239 19.85 -0.95 -12.71
CA ARG A 239 20.67 -2.15 -12.48
C ARG A 239 20.52 -2.71 -11.07
N GLN A 240 20.36 -1.82 -10.06
CA GLN A 240 20.07 -2.23 -8.69
C GLN A 240 18.71 -2.95 -8.63
N LEU A 241 17.67 -2.38 -9.29
CA LEU A 241 16.36 -2.99 -9.40
C LEU A 241 16.44 -4.36 -10.10
N LEU A 242 17.10 -4.47 -11.25
CA LEU A 242 17.20 -5.72 -11.99
C LEU A 242 17.86 -6.83 -11.16
N ARG A 243 18.90 -6.47 -10.40
CA ARG A 243 19.57 -7.41 -9.50
C ARG A 243 18.61 -7.88 -8.41
N PHE A 244 17.88 -6.95 -7.76
CA PHE A 244 16.86 -7.28 -6.77
C PHE A 244 15.79 -8.23 -7.34
N LEU A 245 15.29 -7.95 -8.56
CA LEU A 245 14.28 -8.79 -9.19
C LEU A 245 14.79 -10.18 -9.55
N ARG A 246 16.01 -10.29 -10.12
CA ARG A 246 16.58 -11.58 -10.54
C ARG A 246 17.05 -12.44 -9.37
N ASP A 247 17.59 -11.81 -8.33
CA ASP A 247 18.20 -12.53 -7.21
C ASP A 247 17.18 -12.96 -6.16
N GLU A 248 16.07 -12.21 -6.01
CA GLU A 248 15.13 -12.39 -4.91
C GLU A 248 13.67 -12.62 -5.37
N HIS A 249 13.30 -12.25 -6.61
CA HIS A 249 11.90 -12.22 -7.08
C HIS A 249 11.71 -12.77 -8.50
N GLU A 250 12.52 -13.74 -8.92
CA GLU A 250 12.35 -14.37 -10.23
C GLU A 250 10.98 -15.06 -10.32
N GLY A 251 10.16 -14.66 -11.29
CA GLY A 251 8.80 -15.18 -11.48
C GLY A 251 7.72 -14.61 -10.55
N ASP A 252 8.07 -13.73 -9.63
CA ASP A 252 7.12 -13.10 -8.70
C ASP A 252 6.38 -11.92 -9.35
N ALA A 253 5.10 -11.73 -8.97
CA ALA A 253 4.34 -10.53 -9.30
C ALA A 253 4.72 -9.38 -8.36
N GLY A 254 4.89 -8.17 -8.90
CA GLY A 254 5.22 -7.01 -8.09
C GLY A 254 4.95 -5.68 -8.76
N ILE A 255 5.17 -4.60 -8.01
CA ILE A 255 4.92 -3.23 -8.46
C ILE A 255 6.22 -2.43 -8.36
N VAL A 256 6.53 -1.67 -9.42
CA VAL A 256 7.67 -0.74 -9.46
C VAL A 256 7.15 0.68 -9.63
N TYR A 257 7.30 1.51 -8.62
CA TYR A 257 6.86 2.90 -8.65
C TYR A 257 7.93 3.83 -9.23
N CYS A 258 7.50 4.68 -10.16
CA CYS A 258 8.29 5.76 -10.75
C CYS A 258 7.51 7.09 -10.69
N GLN A 259 8.22 8.20 -10.55
CA GLN A 259 7.61 9.53 -10.39
C GLN A 259 6.97 10.07 -11.67
N SER A 260 7.50 9.76 -12.87
CA SER A 260 7.03 10.32 -14.13
C SER A 260 6.56 9.26 -15.12
N ARG A 261 5.58 9.65 -15.98
CA ARG A 261 5.03 8.80 -17.05
C ARG A 261 6.12 8.27 -17.96
N LYS A 262 7.03 9.16 -18.44
CA LYS A 262 8.15 8.78 -19.28
C LYS A 262 9.05 7.72 -18.61
N LYS A 263 9.38 7.92 -17.34
CA LYS A 263 10.21 6.97 -16.60
C LYS A 263 9.52 5.61 -16.42
N VAL A 264 8.19 5.59 -16.29
CA VAL A 264 7.40 4.36 -16.27
C VAL A 264 7.55 3.60 -17.58
N GLU A 265 7.32 4.26 -18.73
CA GLU A 265 7.43 3.65 -20.06
C GLU A 265 8.84 3.18 -20.35
N ASP A 266 9.86 4.02 -20.09
CA ASP A 266 11.28 3.70 -20.28
C ASP A 266 11.75 2.54 -19.39
N THR A 267 11.19 2.41 -18.17
CA THR A 267 11.57 1.34 -17.24
C THR A 267 10.86 0.04 -17.59
N ALA A 268 9.57 0.09 -17.94
CA ALA A 268 8.81 -1.09 -18.36
C ALA A 268 9.40 -1.70 -19.62
N SER A 269 9.69 -0.87 -20.65
CA SER A 269 10.31 -1.32 -21.90
C SER A 269 11.69 -1.93 -21.67
N TRP A 270 12.49 -1.33 -20.79
CA TRP A 270 13.81 -1.83 -20.46
C TRP A 270 13.73 -3.18 -19.71
N LEU A 271 12.86 -3.32 -18.70
CA LEU A 271 12.65 -4.60 -17.99
C LEU A 271 12.12 -5.69 -18.93
N ALA A 272 11.23 -5.36 -19.88
CA ALA A 272 10.76 -6.28 -20.90
C ALA A 272 11.92 -6.74 -21.83
N GLY A 273 12.81 -5.84 -22.20
CA GLY A 273 14.04 -6.16 -22.94
C GLY A 273 15.01 -7.06 -22.17
N GLU A 274 14.98 -7.03 -20.85
CA GLU A 274 15.72 -7.93 -19.95
C GLU A 274 15.02 -9.29 -19.71
N GLY A 275 13.86 -9.54 -20.38
CA GLY A 275 13.12 -10.80 -20.33
C GLY A 275 12.05 -10.91 -19.22
N LEU A 276 11.74 -9.81 -18.54
CA LEU A 276 10.71 -9.78 -17.50
C LEU A 276 9.33 -9.43 -18.12
N ASN A 277 8.23 -9.99 -17.58
CA ASN A 277 6.87 -9.65 -17.99
C ASN A 277 6.46 -8.29 -17.39
N ALA A 278 7.02 -7.19 -17.90
CA ALA A 278 6.84 -5.85 -17.37
C ALA A 278 5.82 -5.05 -18.18
N LEU A 279 4.87 -4.38 -17.50
CA LEU A 279 3.80 -3.59 -18.08
C LEU A 279 3.80 -2.16 -17.53
N PRO A 280 3.67 -1.11 -18.38
CA PRO A 280 3.54 0.27 -17.91
C PRO A 280 2.11 0.58 -17.47
N TYR A 281 1.96 1.43 -16.43
CA TYR A 281 0.66 1.95 -16.00
C TYR A 281 0.76 3.40 -15.49
N HIS A 282 0.05 4.32 -16.14
CA HIS A 282 -0.08 5.71 -15.69
C HIS A 282 -1.32 6.38 -16.30
N ALA A 283 -1.75 7.50 -15.74
CA ALA A 283 -2.97 8.21 -16.16
C ALA A 283 -2.94 8.70 -17.63
N GLY A 284 -1.77 8.79 -18.25
CA GLY A 284 -1.64 9.20 -19.66
C GLY A 284 -1.88 8.10 -20.69
N LEU A 285 -1.98 6.83 -20.26
CA LEU A 285 -2.37 5.74 -21.15
C LEU A 285 -3.87 5.83 -21.46
N ASP A 286 -4.29 5.35 -22.64
CA ASP A 286 -5.71 5.24 -22.96
C ASP A 286 -6.44 4.29 -22.01
N ALA A 287 -7.75 4.48 -21.85
CA ALA A 287 -8.54 3.74 -20.88
C ALA A 287 -8.59 2.23 -21.16
N ALA A 288 -8.58 1.82 -22.45
CA ALA A 288 -8.61 0.40 -22.82
C ALA A 288 -7.28 -0.27 -22.49
N MET A 289 -6.15 0.41 -22.73
CA MET A 289 -4.82 -0.09 -22.38
C MET A 289 -4.65 -0.20 -20.86
N ARG A 290 -5.09 0.81 -20.10
CA ARG A 290 -5.07 0.76 -18.63
C ARG A 290 -5.84 -0.44 -18.10
N ARG A 291 -7.06 -0.65 -18.56
CA ARG A 291 -7.87 -1.83 -18.18
C ARG A 291 -7.16 -3.12 -18.53
N ARG A 292 -6.66 -3.28 -19.77
CA ARG A 292 -5.96 -4.49 -20.19
C ARG A 292 -4.71 -4.78 -19.36
N HIS A 293 -3.89 -3.77 -19.04
CA HIS A 293 -2.69 -3.97 -18.22
C HIS A 293 -3.07 -4.32 -16.78
N GLN A 294 -4.08 -3.67 -16.22
CA GLN A 294 -4.61 -4.00 -14.89
C GLN A 294 -5.17 -5.42 -14.85
N ASP A 295 -5.98 -5.81 -15.83
CA ASP A 295 -6.53 -7.17 -15.93
C ASP A 295 -5.42 -8.22 -16.02
N ARG A 296 -4.39 -7.95 -16.82
CA ARG A 296 -3.22 -8.84 -16.91
C ARG A 296 -2.51 -8.96 -15.57
N PHE A 297 -2.26 -7.85 -14.89
CA PHE A 297 -1.63 -7.87 -13.56
C PHE A 297 -2.44 -8.68 -12.54
N LEU A 298 -3.76 -8.51 -12.53
CA LEU A 298 -4.64 -9.21 -11.60
C LEU A 298 -4.75 -10.72 -11.88
N ARG A 299 -4.67 -11.12 -13.17
CA ARG A 299 -4.96 -12.49 -13.60
C ARG A 299 -3.73 -13.33 -13.93
N GLU A 300 -2.65 -12.70 -14.41
CA GLU A 300 -1.42 -13.39 -14.78
C GLU A 300 -0.45 -13.45 -13.60
N GLU A 301 0.33 -14.52 -13.53
CA GLU A 301 1.44 -14.66 -12.58
C GLU A 301 2.72 -13.99 -13.13
N GLY A 302 3.62 -13.57 -12.24
CA GLY A 302 4.93 -13.03 -12.61
C GLY A 302 4.90 -11.68 -13.35
N VAL A 303 3.78 -10.94 -13.30
CA VAL A 303 3.70 -9.61 -13.93
C VAL A 303 4.34 -8.56 -13.03
N VAL A 304 5.27 -7.80 -13.60
CA VAL A 304 5.87 -6.62 -12.98
C VAL A 304 5.16 -5.36 -13.50
N MET A 305 4.32 -4.76 -12.68
CA MET A 305 3.66 -3.51 -13.03
C MET A 305 4.58 -2.32 -12.74
N VAL A 306 5.03 -1.62 -13.76
CA VAL A 306 5.79 -0.37 -13.62
C VAL A 306 4.82 0.80 -13.70
N ALA A 307 4.71 1.60 -12.65
CA ALA A 307 3.62 2.55 -12.53
C ALA A 307 3.98 3.89 -11.87
N THR A 308 3.15 4.90 -12.12
CA THR A 308 3.04 6.06 -11.24
C THR A 308 2.06 5.77 -10.10
N ILE A 309 1.91 6.69 -9.15
CA ILE A 309 0.91 6.61 -8.06
C ILE A 309 -0.52 6.39 -8.58
N ALA A 310 -0.80 6.61 -9.88
CA ALA A 310 -2.09 6.31 -10.49
C ALA A 310 -2.43 4.81 -10.48
N PHE A 311 -1.45 3.92 -10.37
CA PHE A 311 -1.64 2.49 -10.10
C PHE A 311 -1.55 2.27 -8.59
N GLY A 312 -2.61 2.60 -7.93
CA GLY A 312 -2.56 2.64 -6.49
C GLY A 312 -3.86 2.16 -5.87
N MET A 313 -4.73 3.07 -5.55
CA MET A 313 -5.98 2.74 -4.89
C MET A 313 -6.81 1.77 -5.74
N GLY A 314 -7.39 0.76 -5.10
CA GLY A 314 -8.23 -0.24 -5.75
C GLY A 314 -7.51 -1.49 -6.28
N ILE A 315 -6.20 -1.62 -6.14
CA ILE A 315 -5.49 -2.86 -6.46
C ILE A 315 -5.47 -3.77 -5.24
N ASP A 316 -6.20 -4.87 -5.32
CA ASP A 316 -6.35 -5.85 -4.22
C ASP A 316 -5.80 -7.24 -4.59
N LYS A 317 -4.69 -7.30 -5.33
CA LYS A 317 -3.97 -8.55 -5.61
C LYS A 317 -3.24 -9.01 -4.35
N PRO A 318 -3.59 -10.19 -3.78
CA PRO A 318 -3.03 -10.62 -2.49
C PRO A 318 -1.57 -11.08 -2.57
N ASP A 319 -1.15 -11.63 -3.70
CA ASP A 319 0.12 -12.28 -3.95
C ASP A 319 1.19 -11.35 -4.57
N VAL A 320 1.13 -10.06 -4.31
CA VAL A 320 2.20 -9.11 -4.66
C VAL A 320 3.40 -9.38 -3.77
N ARG A 321 4.49 -9.89 -4.34
CA ARG A 321 5.68 -10.30 -3.56
C ARG A 321 6.66 -9.17 -3.31
N PHE A 322 6.64 -8.12 -4.13
CA PHE A 322 7.48 -6.94 -3.90
C PHE A 322 6.79 -5.63 -4.34
N VAL A 323 7.16 -4.56 -3.64
CA VAL A 323 6.89 -3.19 -4.05
C VAL A 323 8.22 -2.44 -4.05
N ALA A 324 8.65 -2.00 -5.24
CA ALA A 324 9.92 -1.32 -5.44
C ALA A 324 9.71 0.15 -5.81
N HIS A 325 10.51 1.05 -5.24
CA HIS A 325 10.49 2.48 -5.55
C HIS A 325 11.81 2.89 -6.22
N LEU A 326 11.74 3.34 -7.47
CA LEU A 326 12.87 3.92 -8.21
C LEU A 326 13.03 5.43 -7.98
N ASP A 327 12.08 6.03 -7.31
CA ASP A 327 12.08 7.43 -6.88
C ASP A 327 11.48 7.52 -5.47
N LEU A 328 11.86 8.57 -4.75
CA LEU A 328 11.33 8.83 -3.41
C LEU A 328 9.82 9.10 -3.49
N PRO A 329 8.97 8.41 -2.74
CA PRO A 329 7.55 8.70 -2.61
C PRO A 329 7.28 10.14 -2.14
N LYS A 330 6.06 10.63 -2.36
CA LYS A 330 5.68 11.99 -1.98
C LYS A 330 5.87 12.26 -0.47
N ASN A 331 5.50 11.27 0.35
CA ASN A 331 5.59 11.34 1.81
C ASN A 331 5.56 9.93 2.44
N ILE A 332 5.69 9.86 3.75
CA ILE A 332 5.75 8.61 4.50
C ILE A 332 4.42 7.83 4.47
N GLU A 333 3.28 8.51 4.43
CA GLU A 333 1.96 7.88 4.35
C GLU A 333 1.76 7.21 2.99
N GLY A 334 2.11 7.90 1.90
CA GLY A 334 2.14 7.33 0.55
C GLY A 334 3.06 6.11 0.48
N TYR A 335 4.27 6.20 1.03
CA TYR A 335 5.19 5.07 1.10
C TYR A 335 4.60 3.88 1.84
N TYR A 336 3.97 4.11 3.00
CA TYR A 336 3.30 3.06 3.77
C TYR A 336 2.15 2.43 3.00
N GLN A 337 1.32 3.23 2.35
CA GLN A 337 0.17 2.75 1.57
C GLN A 337 0.61 1.96 0.33
N GLU A 338 1.64 2.44 -0.37
CA GLU A 338 2.20 1.79 -1.55
C GLU A 338 2.88 0.47 -1.19
N THR A 339 3.74 0.45 -0.17
CA THR A 339 4.38 -0.79 0.32
C THR A 339 3.39 -1.76 0.93
N GLY A 340 2.31 -1.27 1.54
CA GLY A 340 1.21 -2.06 2.10
C GLY A 340 0.44 -2.92 1.09
N ARG A 341 0.67 -2.73 -0.23
CA ARG A 341 0.12 -3.60 -1.29
C ARG A 341 0.81 -4.95 -1.35
N GLY A 342 2.04 -5.05 -0.85
CA GLY A 342 2.78 -6.31 -0.77
C GLY A 342 2.19 -7.26 0.28
N GLY A 343 2.15 -8.56 -0.04
CA GLY A 343 1.83 -9.64 0.89
C GLY A 343 0.49 -9.50 1.62
N ARG A 344 -0.59 -9.14 0.95
CA ARG A 344 -1.92 -9.03 1.57
C ARG A 344 -2.48 -10.38 2.03
N ASP A 345 -1.99 -11.46 1.47
CA ASP A 345 -2.25 -12.84 1.88
C ASP A 345 -1.49 -13.26 3.16
N GLY A 346 -0.70 -12.36 3.75
CA GLY A 346 0.12 -12.63 4.93
C GLY A 346 1.45 -13.33 4.63
N GLN A 347 1.71 -13.69 3.36
CA GLN A 347 2.98 -14.27 2.95
C GLN A 347 4.09 -13.20 2.87
N PRO A 348 5.37 -13.60 2.94
CA PRO A 348 6.49 -12.68 2.85
C PRO A 348 6.44 -11.80 1.59
N ALA A 349 6.73 -10.53 1.76
CA ALA A 349 6.86 -9.56 0.67
C ALA A 349 7.96 -8.54 0.99
N ASP A 350 8.49 -7.91 -0.05
CA ASP A 350 9.58 -6.95 0.06
C ASP A 350 9.16 -5.54 -0.34
N ALA A 351 9.51 -4.57 0.49
CA ALA A 351 9.43 -3.15 0.20
C ALA A 351 10.86 -2.64 -0.03
N TRP A 352 11.21 -2.45 -1.31
CA TRP A 352 12.54 -2.00 -1.72
C TRP A 352 12.50 -0.56 -2.24
N MET A 353 13.44 0.29 -1.85
CA MET A 353 13.53 1.66 -2.34
C MET A 353 14.98 2.05 -2.63
N ALA A 354 15.22 2.62 -3.82
CA ALA A 354 16.47 3.32 -4.15
C ALA A 354 16.23 4.82 -4.19
N TYR A 355 16.94 5.60 -3.38
CA TYR A 355 16.81 7.05 -3.37
C TYR A 355 18.16 7.76 -3.27
N GLY A 356 18.19 9.01 -3.74
CA GLY A 356 19.35 9.87 -3.71
C GLY A 356 18.99 11.33 -3.48
N LEU A 357 19.99 12.19 -3.35
CA LEU A 357 19.80 13.63 -3.10
C LEU A 357 18.91 14.30 -4.15
N ALA A 358 19.01 13.89 -5.41
CA ALA A 358 18.19 14.44 -6.49
C ALA A 358 16.69 14.17 -6.27
N ASP A 359 16.32 13.04 -5.69
CA ASP A 359 14.91 12.72 -5.39
C ASP A 359 14.36 13.65 -4.30
N VAL A 360 15.17 13.90 -3.25
CA VAL A 360 14.82 14.82 -2.15
C VAL A 360 14.58 16.23 -2.69
N VAL A 361 15.49 16.69 -3.53
CA VAL A 361 15.41 17.99 -4.19
C VAL A 361 14.13 18.12 -5.02
N ASN A 362 13.84 17.11 -5.85
CA ASN A 362 12.63 17.11 -6.68
C ASN A 362 11.35 17.12 -5.85
N GLN A 363 11.29 16.36 -4.76
CA GLN A 363 10.12 16.34 -3.88
C GLN A 363 9.91 17.70 -3.19
N ARG A 364 10.97 18.32 -2.65
CA ARG A 364 10.88 19.66 -2.05
C ARG A 364 10.40 20.69 -3.06
N ARG A 365 10.98 20.71 -4.27
CA ARG A 365 10.56 21.60 -5.34
C ARG A 365 9.07 21.45 -5.66
N MET A 366 8.57 20.22 -5.80
CA MET A 366 7.14 19.96 -6.05
C MET A 366 6.24 20.50 -4.95
N ILE A 367 6.68 20.43 -3.68
CA ILE A 367 5.95 21.02 -2.57
C ILE A 367 5.96 22.55 -2.66
N ASP A 368 7.12 23.15 -2.90
CA ASP A 368 7.30 24.60 -2.91
C ASP A 368 6.60 25.28 -4.10
N GLU A 369 6.61 24.66 -5.29
CA GLU A 369 5.94 25.13 -6.51
C GLU A 369 4.43 24.87 -6.51
N SER A 370 3.89 24.10 -5.54
CA SER A 370 2.44 23.86 -5.48
C SER A 370 1.67 25.17 -5.19
N GLU A 371 0.47 25.30 -5.73
CA GLU A 371 -0.42 26.46 -5.47
C GLU A 371 -1.05 26.43 -4.06
N ALA A 372 -0.75 25.43 -3.26
CA ALA A 372 -1.30 25.25 -1.91
C ALA A 372 -0.79 26.33 -0.93
N GLY A 373 -1.58 26.63 0.10
CA GLY A 373 -1.20 27.56 1.16
C GLY A 373 0.02 27.12 1.97
N GLU A 374 0.71 28.06 2.61
CA GLU A 374 1.96 27.81 3.34
C GLU A 374 1.79 26.81 4.51
N GLU A 375 0.64 26.75 5.12
CA GLU A 375 0.36 25.76 6.18
C GLU A 375 0.39 24.34 5.62
N PHE A 376 -0.26 24.11 4.48
CA PHE A 376 -0.22 22.83 3.78
C PHE A 376 1.20 22.46 3.34
N LYS A 377 1.96 23.41 2.77
CA LYS A 377 3.35 23.20 2.37
C LYS A 377 4.22 22.81 3.56
N ARG A 378 4.03 23.48 4.71
CA ARG A 378 4.74 23.14 5.96
C ARG A 378 4.46 21.71 6.39
N LEU A 379 3.20 21.30 6.37
CA LEU A 379 2.83 19.91 6.70
C LEU A 379 3.45 18.90 5.73
N GLN A 380 3.40 19.18 4.42
CA GLN A 380 4.00 18.28 3.42
C GLN A 380 5.52 18.17 3.56
N ARG A 381 6.19 19.27 3.91
CA ARG A 381 7.63 19.24 4.26
C ARG A 381 7.89 18.37 5.48
N GLY A 382 7.08 18.49 6.54
CA GLY A 382 7.19 17.63 7.72
C GLY A 382 6.99 16.14 7.43
N LYS A 383 5.99 15.79 6.58
CA LYS A 383 5.76 14.41 6.13
C LYS A 383 6.90 13.88 5.25
N LEU A 384 7.51 14.72 4.43
CA LEU A 384 8.72 14.37 3.66
C LEU A 384 9.92 14.16 4.58
N GLU A 385 10.12 15.03 5.58
CA GLU A 385 11.19 14.89 6.57
C GLU A 385 11.08 13.59 7.37
N ALA A 386 9.86 13.17 7.74
CA ALA A 386 9.63 11.88 8.37
C ALA A 386 10.03 10.70 7.46
N LEU A 387 9.74 10.77 6.16
CA LEU A 387 10.20 9.77 5.19
C LEU A 387 11.72 9.75 5.05
N LEU A 388 12.36 10.91 5.04
CA LEU A 388 13.84 11.02 5.00
C LEU A 388 14.48 10.48 6.27
N ALA A 389 13.89 10.75 7.44
CA ALA A 389 14.34 10.19 8.71
C ALA A 389 14.23 8.65 8.72
N LEU A 390 13.17 8.08 8.13
CA LEU A 390 13.05 6.65 7.89
C LEU A 390 14.14 6.14 6.94
N ALA A 391 14.40 6.85 5.85
CA ALA A 391 15.33 6.42 4.81
C ALA A 391 16.80 6.47 5.27
N GLU A 392 17.18 7.44 6.11
CA GLU A 392 18.52 7.57 6.68
C GLU A 392 18.68 6.92 8.07
N ALA A 393 17.62 6.29 8.59
CA ALA A 393 17.69 5.63 9.89
C ALA A 393 18.83 4.61 9.96
N HIS A 394 19.54 4.57 11.08
CA HIS A 394 20.55 3.56 11.42
C HIS A 394 20.01 2.47 12.36
N ASP A 395 18.84 2.70 12.92
CA ASP A 395 18.05 1.76 13.73
C ASP A 395 16.95 1.07 12.90
N CYS A 396 16.06 0.34 13.56
CA CYS A 396 15.00 -0.40 12.89
C CYS A 396 14.05 0.50 12.09
N ARG A 397 13.94 0.27 10.79
CA ARG A 397 13.04 1.03 9.91
C ARG A 397 11.58 0.90 10.29
N ARG A 398 11.16 -0.30 10.70
CA ARG A 398 9.78 -0.53 11.12
C ARG A 398 9.42 0.25 12.38
N VAL A 399 10.31 0.33 13.35
CA VAL A 399 10.11 1.18 14.54
C VAL A 399 9.89 2.63 14.13
N ARG A 400 10.69 3.18 13.21
CA ARG A 400 10.54 4.55 12.73
C ARG A 400 9.20 4.77 12.03
N LEU A 401 8.79 3.81 11.18
CA LEU A 401 7.52 3.86 10.47
C LEU A 401 6.31 3.82 11.42
N LEU A 402 6.32 2.91 12.39
CA LEU A 402 5.24 2.76 13.36
C LEU A 402 5.17 3.94 14.33
N THR A 403 6.34 4.47 14.76
CA THR A 403 6.40 5.68 15.60
C THR A 403 5.73 6.89 14.90
N TYR A 404 5.87 7.02 13.58
CA TYR A 404 5.18 8.08 12.84
C TYR A 404 3.65 8.01 13.00
N PHE A 405 3.09 6.81 13.05
CA PHE A 405 1.66 6.57 13.28
C PHE A 405 1.27 6.54 14.77
N GLY A 406 2.19 6.91 15.68
CA GLY A 406 1.94 6.94 17.12
C GLY A 406 2.02 5.56 17.80
N GLU A 407 2.51 4.52 17.10
CA GLU A 407 2.63 3.18 17.64
C GLU A 407 4.05 2.90 18.16
N HIS A 408 4.14 2.45 19.42
CA HIS A 408 5.40 2.01 20.01
C HIS A 408 5.69 0.56 19.65
N SER A 409 6.90 0.28 19.16
CA SER A 409 7.31 -1.06 18.77
C SER A 409 8.78 -1.33 19.11
N GLN A 410 9.18 -2.59 19.01
CA GLN A 410 10.56 -3.04 19.17
C GLN A 410 11.21 -3.33 17.81
N ALA A 411 12.53 -3.54 17.81
CA ALA A 411 13.27 -3.90 16.61
C ALA A 411 12.69 -5.15 15.95
N CYS A 412 12.38 -5.05 14.65
CA CYS A 412 11.59 -6.07 13.96
C CYS A 412 12.37 -7.34 13.56
N GLY A 413 13.69 -7.31 13.58
CA GLY A 413 14.54 -8.42 13.12
C GLY A 413 14.45 -8.73 11.61
N ASN A 414 13.64 -7.98 10.84
CA ASN A 414 13.34 -8.31 9.43
C ASN A 414 13.63 -7.17 8.44
N CYS A 415 13.98 -5.96 8.85
CA CYS A 415 14.41 -4.91 7.91
C CYS A 415 15.91 -4.99 7.63
N ASP A 416 16.37 -4.31 6.57
CA ASP A 416 17.78 -4.24 6.20
C ASP A 416 18.70 -3.82 7.38
N ASN A 417 18.29 -2.80 8.14
CA ASN A 417 19.05 -2.32 9.30
C ASN A 417 19.10 -3.33 10.46
N CYS A 418 18.07 -4.16 10.64
CA CYS A 418 18.10 -5.23 11.65
C CYS A 418 18.95 -6.42 11.21
N LEU A 419 18.87 -6.79 9.91
CA LEU A 419 19.60 -7.93 9.35
C LEU A 419 21.07 -7.62 9.10
N GLN A 420 21.37 -6.38 8.68
CA GLN A 420 22.71 -5.88 8.38
C GLN A 420 22.83 -4.45 8.92
N PRO A 421 23.05 -4.27 10.22
CA PRO A 421 23.16 -2.94 10.82
C PRO A 421 24.19 -2.09 10.08
N PRO A 422 23.83 -0.87 9.65
CA PRO A 422 24.75 -0.01 8.93
C PRO A 422 25.89 0.42 9.84
N ALA A 423 27.11 0.49 9.31
CA ALA A 423 28.20 1.14 9.98
C ALA A 423 27.88 2.63 10.16
N VAL A 424 28.07 3.13 11.37
CA VAL A 424 27.87 4.53 11.74
C VAL A 424 29.22 5.12 12.14
N TRP A 425 29.50 6.34 11.74
CA TRP A 425 30.70 7.05 12.10
C TRP A 425 30.38 8.44 12.64
N ASP A 426 31.27 8.95 13.50
CA ASP A 426 31.19 10.33 13.93
C ASP A 426 31.64 11.24 12.78
N ALA A 427 30.66 11.81 12.10
CA ALA A 427 30.85 12.72 10.97
C ALA A 427 30.82 14.20 11.40
N THR A 428 30.93 14.51 12.68
CA THR A 428 30.81 15.88 13.19
C THR A 428 31.80 16.83 12.49
N ASP A 429 33.05 16.40 12.29
CA ASP A 429 34.04 17.21 11.57
C ASP A 429 33.71 17.37 10.09
N ALA A 430 33.30 16.29 9.42
CA ALA A 430 32.86 16.34 8.02
C ALA A 430 31.62 17.23 7.85
N ALA A 431 30.64 17.13 8.76
CA ALA A 431 29.45 17.98 8.76
C ALA A 431 29.83 19.46 8.90
N ARG A 432 30.74 19.79 9.87
CA ARG A 432 31.25 21.16 10.05
C ARG A 432 31.98 21.69 8.83
N LYS A 433 32.82 20.88 8.18
CA LYS A 433 33.48 21.23 6.90
C LYS A 433 32.46 21.52 5.80
N ALA A 434 31.45 20.66 5.64
CA ALA A 434 30.38 20.84 4.64
C ALA A 434 29.58 22.11 4.90
N LEU A 435 29.09 22.30 6.12
CA LEU A 435 28.30 23.50 6.51
C LEU A 435 29.12 24.80 6.39
N SER A 436 30.41 24.77 6.78
CA SER A 436 31.30 25.91 6.59
C SER A 436 31.54 26.21 5.09
N CYS A 437 31.67 25.20 4.25
CA CYS A 437 31.82 25.39 2.82
C CYS A 437 30.55 26.02 2.19
N ILE A 438 29.37 25.57 2.56
CA ILE A 438 28.08 26.15 2.12
C ILE A 438 28.04 27.62 2.51
N TYR A 439 28.33 27.95 3.78
CA TYR A 439 28.32 29.30 4.29
C TYR A 439 29.29 30.21 3.52
N ARG A 440 30.55 29.80 3.36
CA ARG A 440 31.58 30.62 2.73
C ARG A 440 31.40 30.82 1.24
N CYS A 441 30.93 29.80 0.52
CA CYS A 441 30.57 29.93 -0.90
C CYS A 441 29.42 30.93 -1.08
N HIS A 442 28.41 30.87 -0.23
CA HIS A 442 27.30 31.84 -0.24
C HIS A 442 27.78 33.24 0.09
N GLN A 443 28.62 33.40 1.15
CA GLN A 443 29.16 34.69 1.54
C GLN A 443 30.02 35.34 0.45
N ALA A 444 30.79 34.55 -0.28
CA ALA A 444 31.67 35.05 -1.35
C ALA A 444 30.93 35.44 -2.62
N SER A 445 29.81 34.78 -2.95
CA SER A 445 29.09 34.95 -4.22
C SER A 445 27.73 35.61 -4.09
N GLY A 446 27.15 35.74 -2.88
CA GLY A 446 25.81 36.27 -2.62
C GLY A 446 24.66 35.33 -2.98
N PHE A 447 24.96 34.10 -3.38
CA PHE A 447 23.97 33.06 -3.69
C PHE A 447 24.49 31.64 -3.40
N SER A 448 23.58 30.67 -3.33
CA SER A 448 23.87 29.29 -2.97
C SER A 448 24.29 28.44 -4.16
N PHE A 449 24.96 27.31 -3.90
CA PHE A 449 25.50 26.40 -4.92
C PHE A 449 24.98 24.97 -4.76
N GLY A 450 24.91 24.23 -5.85
CA GLY A 450 24.53 22.80 -5.83
C GLY A 450 25.64 21.91 -5.25
N SER A 451 25.27 20.71 -4.85
CA SER A 451 26.15 19.74 -4.17
C SER A 451 27.44 19.44 -4.94
N GLY A 452 27.40 19.32 -6.27
CA GLY A 452 28.58 19.03 -7.09
C GLY A 452 29.65 20.10 -6.95
N HIS A 453 29.28 21.38 -7.02
CA HIS A 453 30.21 22.51 -6.86
C HIS A 453 30.81 22.56 -5.45
N LEU A 454 29.99 22.34 -4.42
CA LEU A 454 30.45 22.32 -3.03
C LEU A 454 31.43 21.16 -2.78
N ILE A 455 31.20 20.01 -3.38
CA ILE A 455 32.12 18.85 -3.30
C ILE A 455 33.43 19.16 -4.04
N ASP A 456 33.40 19.81 -5.20
CA ASP A 456 34.63 20.22 -5.90
C ASP A 456 35.47 21.18 -5.01
N VAL A 457 34.83 22.15 -4.35
CA VAL A 457 35.50 23.06 -3.39
C VAL A 457 36.06 22.29 -2.21
N LEU A 458 35.27 21.44 -1.55
CA LEU A 458 35.69 20.64 -0.38
C LEU A 458 36.90 19.75 -0.71
N ARG A 459 36.91 19.17 -1.91
CA ARG A 459 38.00 18.27 -2.35
C ARG A 459 39.20 19.00 -2.95
N GLY A 460 39.14 20.33 -3.08
CA GLY A 460 40.20 21.09 -3.72
C GLY A 460 40.34 20.86 -5.21
N LYS A 461 39.25 20.52 -5.88
CA LYS A 461 39.22 20.31 -7.32
C LYS A 461 39.01 21.63 -8.05
N LEU A 462 40.05 22.11 -8.71
CA LEU A 462 40.01 23.34 -9.49
C LEU A 462 39.25 23.12 -10.81
N THR A 463 37.98 23.49 -10.84
CA THR A 463 37.18 23.53 -12.07
C THR A 463 37.05 24.97 -12.56
N ASP A 464 36.71 25.16 -13.84
CA ASP A 464 36.48 26.51 -14.41
C ASP A 464 35.47 27.29 -13.57
N LYS A 465 34.42 26.64 -13.09
CA LYS A 465 33.38 27.23 -12.26
C LYS A 465 33.91 27.65 -10.88
N VAL A 466 34.76 26.84 -10.26
CA VAL A 466 35.39 27.15 -8.96
C VAL A 466 36.32 28.35 -9.10
N ALA A 467 37.16 28.38 -10.16
CA ALA A 467 38.08 29.49 -10.45
C ALA A 467 37.36 30.80 -10.78
N GLN A 468 36.33 30.74 -11.66
CA GLN A 468 35.54 31.93 -12.05
C GLN A 468 34.84 32.61 -10.84
N ARG A 469 34.46 31.80 -9.82
CA ARG A 469 33.82 32.30 -8.60
C ARG A 469 34.82 32.68 -7.49
N GLY A 470 36.12 32.43 -7.71
CA GLY A 470 37.15 32.67 -6.71
C GLY A 470 37.10 31.77 -5.48
N HIS A 471 36.38 30.60 -5.58
CA HIS A 471 36.19 29.68 -4.48
C HIS A 471 37.44 28.83 -4.20
N ASP A 472 38.41 28.81 -5.09
CA ASP A 472 39.77 28.27 -4.90
C ASP A 472 40.56 29.03 -3.84
N LYS A 473 40.14 30.27 -3.53
CA LYS A 473 40.78 31.12 -2.50
C LYS A 473 40.12 31.03 -1.13
N LEU A 474 39.01 30.31 -1.01
CA LEU A 474 38.32 30.13 0.26
C LEU A 474 39.13 29.23 1.20
N THR A 475 39.05 29.49 2.49
CA THR A 475 39.69 28.64 3.54
C THR A 475 39.07 27.23 3.58
N THR A 476 37.95 27.02 2.90
CA THR A 476 37.28 25.71 2.75
C THR A 476 37.68 24.97 1.49
N PHE A 477 38.55 25.53 0.64
CA PHE A 477 39.04 24.84 -0.54
C PHE A 477 40.03 23.75 -0.14
N GLY A 478 39.73 22.51 -0.45
CA GLY A 478 40.57 21.34 -0.15
C GLY A 478 40.55 20.81 1.26
N ILE A 479 39.76 21.39 2.18
CA ILE A 479 39.73 20.95 3.60
C ILE A 479 39.17 19.54 3.81
N GLY A 480 38.54 18.98 2.81
CA GLY A 480 37.94 17.64 2.79
C GLY A 480 38.48 16.78 1.66
N ALA A 481 39.71 17.03 1.21
CA ALA A 481 40.35 16.25 0.13
C ALA A 481 40.58 14.78 0.49
N ASP A 482 40.64 14.48 1.78
CA ASP A 482 40.76 13.15 2.38
C ASP A 482 39.51 12.29 2.25
N ILE A 483 38.34 12.92 2.00
CA ILE A 483 37.05 12.22 1.88
C ILE A 483 36.70 12.02 0.38
N ALA A 484 36.31 10.81 0.02
CA ALA A 484 35.91 10.48 -1.34
C ALA A 484 34.65 11.23 -1.78
N GLU A 485 34.50 11.49 -3.08
CA GLU A 485 33.34 12.20 -3.64
C GLU A 485 32.02 11.54 -3.29
N GLN A 486 31.95 10.23 -3.37
CA GLN A 486 30.74 9.46 -3.02
C GLN A 486 30.38 9.62 -1.54
N GLN A 487 31.37 9.63 -0.67
CA GLN A 487 31.16 9.85 0.77
C GLN A 487 30.68 11.27 1.05
N TRP A 488 31.21 12.30 0.37
CA TRP A 488 30.70 13.67 0.45
C TRP A 488 29.24 13.80 -0.03
N ARG A 489 28.87 13.08 -1.08
CA ARG A 489 27.47 13.01 -1.53
C ARG A 489 26.57 12.43 -0.43
N GLY A 490 27.04 11.39 0.25
CA GLY A 490 26.36 10.78 1.40
C GLY A 490 26.22 11.75 2.57
N VAL A 491 27.29 12.47 2.93
CA VAL A 491 27.27 13.48 4.00
C VAL A 491 26.25 14.58 3.70
N LEU A 492 26.31 15.20 2.51
CA LEU A 492 25.37 16.27 2.15
C LEU A 492 23.92 15.77 2.13
N ARG A 493 23.64 14.57 1.60
CA ARG A 493 22.31 13.98 1.59
C ARG A 493 21.76 13.80 3.02
N GLN A 494 22.59 13.23 3.91
CA GLN A 494 22.19 13.00 5.29
C GLN A 494 22.03 14.31 6.08
N LEU A 495 22.85 15.34 5.83
CA LEU A 495 22.64 16.66 6.42
C LEU A 495 21.32 17.32 5.96
N VAL A 496 20.92 17.09 4.72
CA VAL A 496 19.59 17.51 4.23
C VAL A 496 18.48 16.73 4.94
N ALA A 497 18.63 15.42 5.08
CA ALA A 497 17.65 14.56 5.78
C ALA A 497 17.53 14.90 7.28
N LEU A 498 18.62 15.30 7.93
CA LEU A 498 18.65 15.75 9.32
C LEU A 498 18.16 17.20 9.51
N GLY A 499 17.80 17.89 8.43
CA GLY A 499 17.30 19.26 8.49
C GLY A 499 18.38 20.31 8.83
N HIS A 500 19.66 19.99 8.66
CA HIS A 500 20.77 20.98 8.84
C HIS A 500 21.06 21.75 7.56
N VAL A 501 20.67 21.22 6.41
CA VAL A 501 20.84 21.83 5.09
C VAL A 501 19.49 21.91 4.39
N LEU A 502 19.18 23.07 3.84
CA LEU A 502 18.01 23.31 2.99
C LEU A 502 18.39 23.18 1.53
N VAL A 503 17.43 22.80 0.70
CA VAL A 503 17.57 22.83 -0.75
C VAL A 503 16.69 23.95 -1.26
N GLU A 504 17.26 24.88 -2.06
CA GLU A 504 16.59 26.09 -2.51
C GLU A 504 16.68 26.28 -4.03
N GLY A 505 15.63 26.91 -4.59
CA GLY A 505 15.56 27.42 -5.96
C GLY A 505 15.58 26.34 -7.05
N GLU A 506 15.39 26.80 -8.31
CA GLU A 506 15.33 25.95 -9.50
C GLU A 506 16.62 25.14 -9.76
N TYR A 507 17.77 25.65 -9.27
CA TYR A 507 19.08 25.03 -9.50
C TYR A 507 19.51 24.08 -8.39
N ASN A 508 18.60 23.77 -7.44
CA ASN A 508 18.82 22.82 -6.36
C ASN A 508 20.08 23.17 -5.52
N THR A 509 20.16 24.42 -5.14
CA THR A 509 21.28 24.93 -4.35
C THR A 509 21.10 24.60 -2.89
N LEU A 510 22.19 24.42 -2.17
CA LEU A 510 22.21 24.05 -0.76
C LEU A 510 22.45 25.29 0.11
N ALA A 511 21.55 25.53 1.06
CA ALA A 511 21.63 26.61 2.05
C ALA A 511 21.63 26.06 3.46
N LEU A 512 22.07 26.85 4.44
CA LEU A 512 22.07 26.45 5.84
C LEU A 512 20.69 26.62 6.47
N ALA A 513 20.25 25.62 7.21
CA ALA A 513 19.13 25.73 8.14
C ALA A 513 19.58 26.35 9.46
N ASP A 514 18.64 26.84 10.28
CA ASP A 514 18.97 27.39 11.61
C ASP A 514 19.63 26.36 12.54
N SER A 515 19.24 25.09 12.44
CA SER A 515 19.81 23.96 13.17
C SER A 515 21.30 23.73 12.86
N ALA A 516 21.82 24.18 11.71
CA ALA A 516 23.22 24.07 11.34
C ALA A 516 24.16 24.82 12.30
N ARG A 517 23.66 25.87 12.95
CA ARG A 517 24.46 26.69 13.87
C ARG A 517 25.00 25.90 15.08
N ALA A 518 24.18 25.04 15.66
CA ALA A 518 24.56 24.17 16.77
C ALA A 518 25.66 23.17 16.36
N VAL A 519 25.54 22.59 15.15
CA VAL A 519 26.57 21.70 14.59
C VAL A 519 27.88 22.45 14.33
N LEU A 520 27.82 23.64 13.72
CA LEU A 520 29.01 24.47 13.46
C LEU A 520 29.76 24.85 14.73
N ARG A 521 29.05 25.10 15.85
CA ARG A 521 29.63 25.38 17.15
C ARG A 521 30.18 24.14 17.88
N GLY A 522 29.86 22.93 17.37
CA GLY A 522 30.22 21.68 18.01
C GLY A 522 29.37 21.32 19.23
N GLU A 523 28.18 21.92 19.35
CA GLU A 523 27.25 21.68 20.46
C GLU A 523 26.47 20.37 20.27
N VAL A 524 26.34 19.90 19.00
CA VAL A 524 25.60 18.70 18.62
C VAL A 524 26.52 17.79 17.80
N PRO A 525 26.73 16.53 18.21
CA PRO A 525 27.45 15.55 17.41
C PRO A 525 26.58 15.09 16.25
N VAL A 526 27.20 14.78 15.11
CA VAL A 526 26.54 14.30 13.90
C VAL A 526 27.02 12.89 13.62
N LEU A 527 26.14 11.91 13.87
CA LEU A 527 26.39 10.51 13.55
C LEU A 527 25.73 10.21 12.18
N LEU A 528 26.54 9.77 11.21
CA LEU A 528 26.09 9.46 9.88
C LEU A 528 26.35 8.00 9.53
N ARG A 529 25.52 7.45 8.64
CA ARG A 529 25.78 6.14 8.04
C ARG A 529 27.00 6.24 7.12
N VAL A 530 27.85 5.23 7.15
CA VAL A 530 28.92 5.09 6.16
C VAL A 530 28.25 4.79 4.81
N ALA A 531 28.62 5.55 3.77
CA ALA A 531 28.16 5.26 2.41
C ALA A 531 28.55 3.82 2.04
N SER A 532 27.58 3.04 1.61
CA SER A 532 27.84 1.64 1.17
C SER A 532 28.75 1.68 -0.05
N GLU A 533 29.97 1.20 0.08
CA GLU A 533 30.77 0.90 -1.10
C GLU A 533 30.06 -0.21 -1.88
N ALA A 534 29.74 0.04 -3.14
CA ALA A 534 29.26 -1.02 -4.04
C ALA A 534 30.27 -2.19 -3.97
N PRO A 535 29.81 -3.44 -3.79
CA PRO A 535 30.73 -4.57 -3.66
C PRO A 535 31.64 -4.61 -4.87
N ARG A 536 32.94 -4.32 -4.66
CA ARG A 536 33.99 -4.48 -5.67
C ARG A 536 33.92 -5.92 -6.15
N LYS A 537 33.77 -6.10 -7.48
CA LYS A 537 33.88 -7.39 -8.14
C LYS A 537 35.23 -8.01 -7.75
N THR A 538 35.26 -8.84 -6.72
CA THR A 538 36.32 -9.83 -6.61
C THR A 538 36.08 -10.83 -7.73
N SER A 539 36.96 -10.87 -8.71
CA SER A 539 37.01 -11.88 -9.75
C SER A 539 37.15 -13.25 -9.07
N ARG A 540 36.02 -13.89 -8.80
CA ARG A 540 36.03 -15.29 -8.38
C ARG A 540 36.28 -16.13 -9.62
N SER A 541 37.48 -16.71 -9.70
CA SER A 541 37.82 -17.80 -10.57
C SER A 541 36.73 -18.87 -10.53
N ARG A 542 36.31 -19.32 -11.73
CA ARG A 542 35.50 -20.52 -11.92
C ARG A 542 36.14 -21.71 -11.23
N GLY A 543 35.78 -21.98 -10.02
CA GLY A 543 36.01 -23.20 -9.29
C GLY A 543 34.68 -23.87 -9.05
N SER A 544 34.43 -24.97 -9.78
CA SER A 544 33.35 -25.92 -9.52
C SER A 544 33.33 -26.29 -8.05
N ARG A 545 32.25 -25.91 -7.34
CA ARG A 545 31.87 -26.51 -6.06
C ARG A 545 30.37 -26.74 -6.04
N SER A 546 30.01 -28.00 -6.23
CA SER A 546 28.80 -28.59 -5.71
C SER A 546 28.83 -28.44 -4.17
N GLY A 547 27.83 -27.88 -3.57
CA GLY A 547 27.71 -27.84 -2.10
C GLY A 547 26.81 -26.74 -1.61
N THR A 548 25.59 -27.15 -1.24
CA THR A 548 24.70 -26.56 -0.23
C THR A 548 24.67 -25.04 -0.15
N GLY A 549 23.74 -24.45 -0.87
CA GLY A 549 23.33 -23.07 -0.70
C GLY A 549 22.73 -22.87 0.68
N GLY A 550 23.38 -22.04 1.50
CA GLY A 550 22.75 -21.44 2.68
C GLY A 550 21.61 -20.56 2.20
N GLY A 551 20.40 -21.10 2.19
CA GLY A 551 19.18 -20.35 1.99
C GLY A 551 19.07 -19.32 3.12
N ARG A 552 18.91 -18.06 2.76
CA ARG A 552 18.40 -17.07 3.70
C ARG A 552 17.07 -17.61 4.23
N ASP A 553 16.95 -17.76 5.55
CA ASP A 553 15.70 -18.15 6.20
C ASP A 553 14.60 -17.17 5.78
N LYS A 554 13.81 -17.57 4.78
CA LYS A 554 12.49 -16.94 4.56
C LYS A 554 11.67 -17.24 5.82
N PRO A 555 11.00 -16.25 6.42
CA PRO A 555 10.04 -16.56 7.48
C PRO A 555 9.05 -17.58 6.93
N PRO A 556 8.55 -18.51 7.75
CA PRO A 556 7.93 -19.72 7.27
C PRO A 556 6.69 -19.43 6.42
N SER A 557 6.83 -19.54 5.12
CA SER A 557 5.75 -20.05 4.30
C SER A 557 5.43 -21.43 4.91
N LEU A 558 4.15 -21.76 5.10
CA LEU A 558 3.75 -23.07 5.60
C LEU A 558 4.58 -24.13 4.90
N PRO A 559 5.48 -24.86 5.59
CA PRO A 559 6.38 -25.78 4.93
C PRO A 559 5.53 -26.90 4.34
N LEU A 560 5.51 -26.96 3.00
CA LEU A 560 4.95 -28.09 2.27
C LEU A 560 6.11 -29.07 2.02
N ASP A 561 5.84 -30.35 2.22
CA ASP A 561 6.70 -31.42 1.75
C ASP A 561 6.64 -31.54 0.21
N GLU A 562 7.41 -32.43 -0.38
CA GLU A 562 7.49 -32.59 -1.83
C GLU A 562 6.11 -32.94 -2.45
N ALA A 563 5.33 -33.82 -1.80
CA ALA A 563 3.98 -34.15 -2.22
C ALA A 563 3.02 -32.96 -2.07
N GLY A 564 3.13 -32.19 -0.97
CA GLY A 564 2.38 -30.95 -0.78
C GLY A 564 2.70 -29.88 -1.82
N LEU A 565 3.94 -29.76 -2.25
CA LEU A 565 4.33 -28.85 -3.33
C LEU A 565 3.72 -29.27 -4.67
N ALA A 566 3.69 -30.57 -4.99
CA ALA A 566 3.05 -31.09 -6.18
C ALA A 566 1.54 -30.82 -6.18
N ARG A 567 0.85 -31.13 -5.06
CA ARG A 567 -0.59 -30.82 -4.89
C ARG A 567 -0.87 -29.31 -4.99
N PHE A 568 -0.04 -28.49 -4.39
CA PHE A 568 -0.19 -27.02 -4.48
C PHE A 568 -0.07 -26.53 -5.94
N ALA A 569 0.89 -27.04 -6.71
CA ALA A 569 1.05 -26.72 -8.13
C ALA A 569 -0.17 -27.17 -8.94
N ALA A 570 -0.71 -28.35 -8.71
CA ALA A 570 -1.90 -28.88 -9.36
C ALA A 570 -3.15 -28.02 -9.04
N LEU A 571 -3.33 -27.63 -7.77
CA LEU A 571 -4.42 -26.75 -7.33
C LEU A 571 -4.30 -25.35 -7.95
N LYS A 572 -3.10 -24.79 -8.09
CA LYS A 572 -2.88 -23.51 -8.79
C LYS A 572 -3.27 -23.60 -10.26
N THR A 573 -2.90 -24.68 -10.95
CA THR A 573 -3.24 -24.90 -12.34
C THR A 573 -4.76 -24.99 -12.50
N TRP A 574 -5.44 -25.82 -11.70
CA TRP A 574 -6.88 -25.93 -11.68
C TRP A 574 -7.57 -24.58 -11.41
N ARG A 575 -7.11 -23.84 -10.39
CA ARG A 575 -7.65 -22.51 -10.06
C ARG A 575 -7.54 -21.54 -11.25
N ALA A 576 -6.40 -21.55 -11.94
CA ALA A 576 -6.17 -20.69 -13.10
C ALA A 576 -7.12 -21.02 -14.27
N GLU A 577 -7.48 -22.29 -14.46
CA GLU A 577 -8.47 -22.74 -15.46
C GLU A 577 -9.88 -22.28 -15.08
N VAL A 578 -10.30 -22.49 -13.84
CA VAL A 578 -11.59 -22.03 -13.31
C VAL A 578 -11.71 -20.51 -13.42
N ALA A 579 -10.72 -19.78 -12.95
CA ALA A 579 -10.69 -18.33 -13.00
C ALA A 579 -10.82 -17.80 -14.45
N ARG A 580 -10.14 -18.45 -15.41
CA ARG A 580 -10.23 -18.11 -16.83
C ARG A 580 -11.63 -18.41 -17.39
N ALA A 581 -12.23 -19.54 -17.03
CA ALA A 581 -13.58 -19.93 -17.48
C ALA A 581 -14.66 -18.95 -16.98
N HIS A 582 -14.51 -18.44 -15.74
CA HIS A 582 -15.42 -17.49 -15.12
C HIS A 582 -15.06 -16.02 -15.37
N ASN A 583 -13.97 -15.76 -16.12
CA ASN A 583 -13.44 -14.40 -16.36
C ASN A 583 -13.11 -13.62 -15.08
N LEU A 584 -12.61 -14.31 -14.05
CA LEU A 584 -12.27 -13.76 -12.73
C LEU A 584 -10.76 -13.78 -12.49
N PRO A 585 -10.26 -12.91 -11.58
CA PRO A 585 -8.91 -13.06 -11.02
C PRO A 585 -8.80 -14.37 -10.22
N ALA A 586 -7.65 -15.06 -10.32
CA ALA A 586 -7.45 -16.37 -9.69
C ALA A 586 -7.66 -16.34 -8.15
N TYR A 587 -7.26 -15.27 -7.48
CA TYR A 587 -7.42 -15.11 -6.04
C TYR A 587 -8.88 -14.97 -5.56
N VAL A 588 -9.80 -14.55 -6.45
CA VAL A 588 -11.25 -14.48 -6.14
C VAL A 588 -11.81 -15.89 -5.97
N VAL A 589 -11.32 -16.84 -6.76
CA VAL A 589 -11.68 -18.26 -6.61
C VAL A 589 -11.16 -18.79 -5.29
N PHE A 590 -9.83 -18.79 -5.09
CA PHE A 590 -9.18 -19.12 -3.80
C PHE A 590 -7.84 -18.40 -3.67
N HIS A 591 -7.52 -17.95 -2.45
CA HIS A 591 -6.20 -17.41 -2.11
C HIS A 591 -5.13 -18.50 -2.06
N ASP A 592 -3.87 -18.17 -2.32
CA ASP A 592 -2.74 -19.10 -2.24
C ASP A 592 -2.61 -19.75 -0.86
N ALA A 593 -2.90 -19.00 0.21
CA ALA A 593 -2.91 -19.52 1.58
C ALA A 593 -3.95 -20.67 1.77
N THR A 594 -5.14 -20.52 1.17
CA THR A 594 -6.18 -21.55 1.18
C THR A 594 -5.74 -22.78 0.39
N LEU A 595 -5.16 -22.60 -0.80
CA LEU A 595 -4.63 -23.72 -1.60
C LEU A 595 -3.45 -24.41 -0.92
N ALA A 596 -2.57 -23.68 -0.25
CA ALA A 596 -1.47 -24.24 0.51
C ALA A 596 -1.96 -25.05 1.72
N GLN A 597 -3.03 -24.60 2.37
CA GLN A 597 -3.68 -25.36 3.44
C GLN A 597 -4.32 -26.63 2.90
N MET A 598 -5.04 -26.58 1.76
CA MET A 598 -5.57 -27.77 1.09
C MET A 598 -4.48 -28.76 0.70
N ALA A 599 -3.38 -28.28 0.15
CA ALA A 599 -2.24 -29.11 -0.27
C ALA A 599 -1.55 -29.83 0.91
N ARG A 600 -1.50 -29.16 2.08
CA ARG A 600 -0.93 -29.70 3.31
C ARG A 600 -1.84 -30.70 3.99
N GLU A 601 -3.13 -30.37 4.14
CA GLU A 601 -4.10 -31.19 4.88
C GLU A 601 -4.68 -32.30 4.02
N ALA A 602 -4.60 -32.18 2.69
CA ALA A 602 -5.05 -33.16 1.71
C ALA A 602 -6.45 -33.75 2.04
N PRO A 603 -7.49 -32.90 2.18
CA PRO A 603 -8.83 -33.38 2.52
C PRO A 603 -9.35 -34.39 1.48
N ASN A 604 -10.02 -35.42 1.93
CA ASN A 604 -10.55 -36.51 1.10
C ASN A 604 -12.08 -36.54 0.99
N ASP A 605 -12.77 -35.65 1.71
CA ASP A 605 -14.21 -35.48 1.66
C ASP A 605 -14.63 -34.01 1.76
N LEU A 606 -15.90 -33.72 1.47
CA LEU A 606 -16.44 -32.35 1.47
C LEU A 606 -16.48 -31.73 2.87
N ASP A 607 -16.65 -32.52 3.92
CA ASP A 607 -16.72 -32.01 5.29
C ASP A 607 -15.34 -31.49 5.74
N SER A 608 -14.29 -32.29 5.50
CA SER A 608 -12.90 -31.88 5.76
C SER A 608 -12.48 -30.67 4.91
N LEU A 609 -12.89 -30.64 3.62
CA LEU A 609 -12.62 -29.52 2.72
C LEU A 609 -13.35 -28.24 3.18
N GLY A 610 -14.58 -28.36 3.67
CA GLY A 610 -15.36 -27.25 4.23
C GLY A 610 -14.78 -26.68 5.52
N GLY A 611 -13.94 -27.42 6.23
CA GLY A 611 -13.21 -26.97 7.42
C GLY A 611 -12.00 -26.07 7.09
N ILE A 612 -11.56 -26.02 5.83
CA ILE A 612 -10.40 -25.22 5.41
C ILE A 612 -10.76 -23.74 5.35
N SER A 613 -9.90 -22.90 5.95
CA SER A 613 -10.09 -21.46 5.95
C SER A 613 -10.15 -20.86 4.53
N GLY A 614 -11.20 -20.11 4.25
CA GLY A 614 -11.46 -19.51 2.92
C GLY A 614 -12.36 -20.35 2.02
N VAL A 615 -12.85 -21.50 2.49
CA VAL A 615 -13.84 -22.33 1.79
C VAL A 615 -15.22 -22.07 2.39
N GLY A 616 -15.94 -21.10 1.85
CA GLY A 616 -17.33 -20.82 2.23
C GLY A 616 -18.31 -21.81 1.58
N ALA A 617 -19.53 -21.87 2.09
CA ALA A 617 -20.56 -22.85 1.66
C ALA A 617 -20.80 -22.82 0.14
N LYS A 618 -20.93 -21.66 -0.48
CA LYS A 618 -21.13 -21.53 -1.95
C LYS A 618 -19.94 -22.07 -2.74
N LYS A 619 -18.70 -21.79 -2.30
CA LYS A 619 -17.48 -22.28 -2.97
C LYS A 619 -17.32 -23.78 -2.79
N LEU A 620 -17.71 -24.31 -1.64
CA LEU A 620 -17.73 -25.77 -1.38
C LEU A 620 -18.73 -26.46 -2.32
N GLU A 621 -19.92 -25.91 -2.48
CA GLU A 621 -20.95 -26.42 -3.40
C GLU A 621 -20.47 -26.35 -4.86
N ALA A 622 -19.89 -25.21 -5.29
CA ALA A 622 -19.48 -25.00 -6.67
C ALA A 622 -18.23 -25.79 -7.07
N TYR A 623 -17.26 -25.89 -6.18
CA TYR A 623 -15.90 -26.36 -6.52
C TYR A 623 -15.45 -27.60 -5.74
N GLY A 624 -16.15 -28.01 -4.67
CA GLY A 624 -15.70 -29.03 -3.73
C GLY A 624 -15.35 -30.37 -4.40
N GLN A 625 -16.21 -30.89 -5.27
CA GLN A 625 -15.97 -32.16 -5.97
C GLN A 625 -14.76 -32.09 -6.92
N ALA A 626 -14.60 -30.96 -7.62
CA ALA A 626 -13.46 -30.76 -8.52
C ALA A 626 -12.14 -30.67 -7.76
N LEU A 627 -12.13 -29.97 -6.61
CA LEU A 627 -10.96 -29.85 -5.73
C LEU A 627 -10.53 -31.21 -5.17
N LEU A 628 -11.49 -32.03 -4.69
CA LEU A 628 -11.19 -33.40 -4.22
C LEU A 628 -10.63 -34.26 -5.36
N GLY A 629 -11.13 -34.08 -6.61
CA GLY A 629 -10.56 -34.75 -7.77
C GLY A 629 -9.13 -34.36 -8.08
N VAL A 630 -8.75 -33.09 -7.89
CA VAL A 630 -7.36 -32.61 -8.08
C VAL A 630 -6.45 -33.14 -6.97
N LEU A 631 -6.92 -33.14 -5.72
CA LEU A 631 -6.17 -33.62 -4.56
C LEU A 631 -5.95 -35.13 -4.55
N ALA A 632 -6.82 -35.91 -5.23
CA ALA A 632 -6.71 -37.35 -5.36
C ALA A 632 -5.80 -37.81 -6.52
N GLN A 633 -5.31 -36.90 -7.34
CA GLN A 633 -4.35 -37.18 -8.42
C GLN A 633 -2.93 -37.12 -7.85
N ASP A 634 -2.48 -38.18 -7.16
CA ASP A 634 -1.08 -38.38 -6.75
C ASP A 634 -0.26 -39.00 -7.89
#